data_aca94a40e0c8ad5f0b9b38f23ad4c652
#
_entry.id   aca94a40e0c8ad5f0b9b38f23ad4c652
#
_cell.length_a   1.000
_cell.length_b   1.000
_cell.length_c   1.000
_cell.angle_alpha   90.00
_cell.angle_beta   90.00
_cell.angle_gamma   90.00
#
_symmetry.space_group_name_H-M   'P 1'
#
loop_
_entity.id
_entity.type
_entity.pdbx_description
1 polymer ?
#
loop_
_entity_poly.entity_id
_entity_poly.type
_entity_poly.pdbx_seq_one_letter_code
_entity_poly.pdbx_strand_id
1 'polypeptide(L)'
;MTAITVFGAGRWGTGLSTHLAAADRDVTLWARRPEVAEEMKHTRRHPSHLSDLSIPDGVTITSDLEASTDADVWAIATPAPSLHDVSAQLEPHVHDGVTVISLSKGLDPETLRTPSQILAEVFETLSTEQIGVLHGPSDPQEVGEQRPTTVVAAAPTPEKAQEIQETFMTSRLRVYSNTDVPGVEVGGATKNVLAIATGLSDAAGYGDNVRAALVTRGLAEIRRVGRALGGQTDTFSGLSGVGDLIATCTNPKSPNRLIGEQLGTGRNLDEVRAEIEGVAEGIPTAQAVHDLSETHNLEVPIMSAVYELLFQDRDPDEMIHDIITRPNNRENWLPEDLQDAASESTFSAPLSAQKNASK
;
A
#
# COMPACT_ATOMS: atom_id res chain seq x y z
N MET A 1 -14.46 -15.17 -20.14
CA MET A 1 -13.68 -15.15 -18.86
C MET A 1 -12.84 -13.89 -18.94
N THR A 2 -12.80 -13.03 -17.94
CA THR A 2 -12.03 -11.79 -17.99
C THR A 2 -10.54 -12.11 -18.00
N ALA A 3 -9.83 -11.67 -19.04
CA ALA A 3 -8.39 -11.84 -19.16
C ALA A 3 -7.68 -10.76 -18.34
N ILE A 4 -6.66 -11.14 -17.59
CA ILE A 4 -5.91 -10.24 -16.69
C ILE A 4 -4.44 -10.28 -17.07
N THR A 5 -3.84 -9.13 -17.38
CA THR A 5 -2.38 -9.03 -17.45
C THR A 5 -1.86 -8.33 -16.20
N VAL A 6 -0.91 -8.97 -15.52
CA VAL A 6 -0.16 -8.39 -14.42
C VAL A 6 1.18 -7.86 -14.95
N PHE A 7 1.32 -6.54 -15.01
CA PHE A 7 2.55 -5.87 -15.44
C PHE A 7 3.50 -5.67 -14.27
N GLY A 8 4.53 -6.49 -14.21
CA GLY A 8 5.56 -6.48 -13.17
C GLY A 8 5.67 -7.80 -12.44
N ALA A 9 6.71 -8.57 -12.73
CA ALA A 9 7.02 -9.84 -12.11
C ALA A 9 7.84 -9.68 -10.81
N GLY A 10 7.53 -8.66 -9.99
CA GLY A 10 8.05 -8.52 -8.65
C GLY A 10 7.36 -9.50 -7.67
N ARG A 11 7.65 -9.35 -6.36
CA ARG A 11 7.03 -10.19 -5.31
C ARG A 11 5.50 -10.19 -5.42
N TRP A 12 4.88 -9.01 -5.46
CA TRP A 12 3.43 -8.89 -5.47
C TRP A 12 2.80 -9.41 -6.77
N GLY A 13 3.32 -9.00 -7.93
CA GLY A 13 2.78 -9.46 -9.21
C GLY A 13 2.90 -10.98 -9.38
N THR A 14 4.03 -11.58 -8.97
CA THR A 14 4.20 -13.04 -9.00
C THR A 14 3.23 -13.76 -8.06
N GLY A 15 3.10 -13.28 -6.81
CA GLY A 15 2.19 -13.87 -5.83
C GLY A 15 0.72 -13.80 -6.27
N LEU A 16 0.28 -12.64 -6.76
CA LEU A 16 -1.09 -12.43 -7.25
C LEU A 16 -1.39 -13.27 -8.50
N SER A 17 -0.49 -13.29 -9.49
CA SER A 17 -0.65 -14.11 -10.70
C SER A 17 -0.75 -15.60 -10.37
N THR A 18 0.08 -16.08 -9.46
CA THR A 18 0.02 -17.47 -8.96
C THR A 18 -1.33 -17.75 -8.29
N HIS A 19 -1.80 -16.82 -7.47
CA HIS A 19 -3.09 -16.95 -6.78
C HIS A 19 -4.26 -17.01 -7.75
N LEU A 20 -4.32 -16.07 -8.69
CA LEU A 20 -5.42 -15.96 -9.65
C LEU A 20 -5.49 -17.18 -10.59
N ALA A 21 -4.35 -17.63 -11.11
CA ALA A 21 -4.29 -18.82 -11.95
C ALA A 21 -4.70 -20.10 -11.21
N ALA A 22 -4.35 -20.23 -9.92
CA ALA A 22 -4.82 -21.34 -9.09
C ALA A 22 -6.35 -21.31 -8.81
N ALA A 23 -6.99 -20.17 -9.09
CA ALA A 23 -8.44 -19.98 -9.05
C ALA A 23 -9.07 -19.98 -10.47
N ASP A 24 -8.42 -20.61 -11.44
CA ASP A 24 -8.84 -20.77 -12.84
C ASP A 24 -9.11 -19.42 -13.56
N ARG A 25 -8.39 -18.35 -13.19
CA ARG A 25 -8.41 -17.09 -13.93
C ARG A 25 -7.42 -17.14 -15.10
N ASP A 26 -7.76 -16.48 -16.20
CA ASP A 26 -6.87 -16.28 -17.35
C ASP A 26 -5.86 -15.17 -17.03
N VAL A 27 -4.60 -15.53 -16.82
CA VAL A 27 -3.57 -14.62 -16.29
C VAL A 27 -2.31 -14.64 -17.13
N THR A 28 -1.92 -13.46 -17.59
CA THR A 28 -0.59 -13.20 -18.16
C THR A 28 0.25 -12.42 -17.14
N LEU A 29 1.47 -12.88 -16.87
CA LEU A 29 2.47 -12.18 -16.06
C LEU A 29 3.57 -11.64 -16.96
N TRP A 30 3.62 -10.31 -17.09
CA TRP A 30 4.66 -9.64 -17.84
C TRP A 30 5.87 -9.31 -16.96
N ALA A 31 7.06 -9.72 -17.40
CA ALA A 31 8.33 -9.40 -16.77
C ALA A 31 9.17 -8.53 -17.71
N ARG A 32 9.54 -7.33 -17.26
CA ARG A 32 10.34 -6.38 -18.05
C ARG A 32 11.65 -6.93 -18.59
N ARG A 33 12.29 -7.83 -17.84
CA ARG A 33 13.57 -8.46 -18.20
C ARG A 33 13.34 -9.78 -18.91
N PRO A 34 13.74 -9.91 -20.20
CA PRO A 34 13.54 -11.15 -20.96
C PRO A 34 14.18 -12.39 -20.30
N GLU A 35 15.36 -12.23 -19.72
CA GLU A 35 16.06 -13.32 -19.05
C GLU A 35 15.30 -13.85 -17.82
N VAL A 36 14.63 -12.95 -17.08
CA VAL A 36 13.78 -13.34 -15.94
C VAL A 36 12.54 -14.07 -16.44
N ALA A 37 11.88 -13.56 -17.48
CA ALA A 37 10.71 -14.21 -18.07
C ALA A 37 11.04 -15.63 -18.56
N GLU A 38 12.15 -15.81 -19.27
CA GLU A 38 12.57 -17.13 -19.78
C GLU A 38 12.93 -18.11 -18.65
N GLU A 39 13.62 -17.64 -17.62
CA GLU A 39 13.91 -18.48 -16.45
C GLU A 39 12.63 -18.88 -15.72
N MET A 40 11.70 -17.94 -15.51
CA MET A 40 10.40 -18.23 -14.89
C MET A 40 9.55 -19.20 -15.73
N LYS A 41 9.58 -19.12 -17.06
CA LYS A 41 8.93 -20.10 -17.94
C LYS A 41 9.46 -21.51 -17.74
N HIS A 42 10.79 -21.65 -17.66
CA HIS A 42 11.45 -22.95 -17.55
C HIS A 42 11.32 -23.55 -16.16
N THR A 43 11.56 -22.76 -15.12
CA THR A 43 11.63 -23.24 -13.74
C THR A 43 10.28 -23.20 -13.02
N ARG A 44 9.33 -22.46 -13.55
CA ARG A 44 8.05 -22.11 -12.89
C ARG A 44 8.27 -21.52 -11.49
N ARG A 45 9.38 -20.77 -11.32
CA ARG A 45 9.76 -20.06 -10.10
C ARG A 45 10.41 -18.74 -10.45
N HIS A 46 10.29 -17.76 -9.56
CA HIS A 46 11.02 -16.49 -9.74
C HIS A 46 12.49 -16.67 -9.28
N PRO A 47 13.48 -16.20 -10.06
CA PRO A 47 14.91 -16.46 -9.76
C PRO A 47 15.41 -15.81 -8.46
N SER A 48 14.80 -14.69 -8.03
CA SER A 48 15.26 -13.91 -6.87
C SER A 48 14.16 -13.58 -5.86
N HIS A 49 12.89 -13.87 -6.15
CA HIS A 49 11.78 -13.55 -5.25
C HIS A 49 10.86 -14.75 -5.10
N LEU A 50 10.33 -14.99 -3.88
CA LEU A 50 9.37 -16.07 -3.67
C LEU A 50 9.86 -17.43 -4.23
N SER A 51 11.14 -17.74 -4.05
CA SER A 51 11.80 -18.93 -4.64
C SER A 51 11.11 -20.25 -4.29
N ASP A 52 10.42 -20.31 -3.16
CA ASP A 52 9.67 -21.48 -2.70
C ASP A 52 8.28 -21.61 -3.34
N LEU A 53 7.81 -20.53 -3.99
CA LEU A 53 6.51 -20.50 -4.63
C LEU A 53 6.59 -21.06 -6.05
N SER A 54 5.79 -22.10 -6.34
CA SER A 54 5.64 -22.65 -7.70
C SER A 54 4.55 -21.89 -8.45
N ILE A 55 4.86 -21.36 -9.62
CA ILE A 55 3.92 -20.67 -10.50
C ILE A 55 3.15 -21.72 -11.31
N PRO A 56 1.81 -21.77 -11.24
CA PRO A 56 0.99 -22.71 -12.00
C PRO A 56 1.22 -22.62 -13.52
N ASP A 57 1.06 -23.75 -14.22
CA ASP A 57 1.18 -23.79 -15.69
C ASP A 57 0.16 -22.90 -16.40
N GLY A 58 -0.98 -22.63 -15.77
CA GLY A 58 -2.01 -21.72 -16.25
C GLY A 58 -1.60 -20.25 -16.32
N VAL A 59 -0.44 -19.85 -15.72
CA VAL A 59 0.08 -18.49 -15.89
C VAL A 59 0.89 -18.41 -17.18
N THR A 60 0.45 -17.57 -18.12
CA THR A 60 1.28 -17.17 -19.27
C THR A 60 2.35 -16.19 -18.80
N ILE A 61 3.64 -16.55 -18.97
CA ILE A 61 4.74 -15.66 -18.57
C ILE A 61 5.39 -15.12 -19.84
N THR A 62 5.61 -13.80 -19.91
CA THR A 62 6.20 -13.17 -21.10
C THR A 62 6.98 -11.90 -20.78
N SER A 63 7.90 -11.53 -21.65
CA SER A 63 8.52 -10.19 -21.68
C SER A 63 8.09 -9.38 -22.89
N ASP A 64 7.24 -9.94 -23.73
CA ASP A 64 6.65 -9.25 -24.87
C ASP A 64 5.52 -8.33 -24.36
N LEU A 65 5.75 -7.02 -24.47
CA LEU A 65 4.79 -6.02 -23.99
C LEU A 65 3.54 -6.01 -24.86
N GLU A 66 3.70 -6.00 -26.18
CA GLU A 66 2.60 -5.93 -27.15
C GLU A 66 1.66 -7.13 -27.01
N ALA A 67 2.22 -8.34 -26.90
CA ALA A 67 1.44 -9.56 -26.72
C ALA A 67 0.73 -9.62 -25.33
N SER A 68 1.02 -8.67 -24.44
CA SER A 68 0.45 -8.62 -23.08
C SER A 68 -0.71 -7.63 -22.95
N THR A 69 -1.02 -6.86 -23.99
CA THR A 69 -1.94 -5.72 -23.91
C THR A 69 -3.38 -6.03 -24.36
N ASP A 70 -3.67 -7.22 -24.85
CA ASP A 70 -5.01 -7.62 -25.31
C ASP A 70 -5.99 -7.96 -24.15
N ALA A 71 -5.52 -7.91 -22.89
CA ALA A 71 -6.33 -8.28 -21.74
C ALA A 71 -7.34 -7.20 -21.35
N ASP A 72 -8.51 -7.64 -20.84
CA ASP A 72 -9.59 -6.76 -20.35
C ASP A 72 -9.15 -5.91 -19.13
N VAL A 73 -8.22 -6.46 -18.32
CA VAL A 73 -7.73 -5.83 -17.09
C VAL A 73 -6.21 -5.79 -17.06
N TRP A 74 -5.67 -4.59 -16.87
CA TRP A 74 -4.25 -4.36 -16.66
C TRP A 74 -3.95 -4.08 -15.19
N ALA A 75 -3.37 -5.04 -14.51
CA ALA A 75 -2.98 -4.92 -13.11
C ALA A 75 -1.49 -4.53 -13.01
N ILE A 76 -1.20 -3.26 -12.70
CA ILE A 76 0.16 -2.71 -12.72
C ILE A 76 0.81 -2.91 -11.35
N ALA A 77 1.77 -3.82 -11.25
CA ALA A 77 2.48 -4.24 -10.04
C ALA A 77 3.96 -3.79 -10.04
N THR A 78 4.22 -2.60 -10.55
CA THR A 78 5.56 -2.02 -10.55
C THR A 78 5.80 -1.16 -9.31
N PRO A 79 7.05 -0.96 -8.88
CA PRO A 79 7.38 0.04 -7.86
C PRO A 79 6.89 1.44 -8.25
N ALA A 80 6.44 2.25 -7.28
CA ALA A 80 5.90 3.58 -7.52
C ALA A 80 6.86 4.48 -8.35
N PRO A 81 8.18 4.51 -8.11
CA PRO A 81 9.10 5.30 -8.94
C PRO A 81 9.22 4.84 -10.41
N SER A 82 8.79 3.61 -10.73
CA SER A 82 8.84 3.07 -12.10
C SER A 82 7.47 3.09 -12.77
N LEU A 83 6.44 3.54 -12.08
CA LEU A 83 5.07 3.45 -12.55
C LEU A 83 4.85 4.29 -13.81
N HIS A 84 5.32 5.54 -13.81
CA HIS A 84 5.23 6.44 -14.95
C HIS A 84 5.85 5.83 -16.21
N ASP A 85 7.08 5.36 -16.13
CA ASP A 85 7.83 4.84 -17.27
C ASP A 85 7.19 3.58 -17.87
N VAL A 86 6.67 2.69 -17.02
CA VAL A 86 5.99 1.48 -17.50
C VAL A 86 4.64 1.83 -18.11
N SER A 87 3.90 2.73 -17.50
CA SER A 87 2.60 3.18 -18.01
C SER A 87 2.73 3.92 -19.33
N ALA A 88 3.76 4.74 -19.52
CA ALA A 88 4.06 5.42 -20.78
C ALA A 88 4.36 4.43 -21.93
N GLN A 89 4.93 3.26 -21.64
CA GLN A 89 5.10 2.20 -22.63
C GLN A 89 3.79 1.49 -22.96
N LEU A 90 2.83 1.47 -22.04
CA LEU A 90 1.51 0.85 -22.22
C LEU A 90 0.51 1.77 -22.91
N GLU A 91 0.67 3.09 -22.80
CA GLU A 91 -0.26 4.09 -23.34
C GLU A 91 -0.59 3.87 -24.84
N PRO A 92 0.38 3.63 -25.76
CA PRO A 92 0.08 3.40 -27.17
C PRO A 92 -0.78 2.15 -27.44
N HIS A 93 -0.93 1.27 -26.47
CA HIS A 93 -1.68 0.02 -26.58
C HIS A 93 -3.04 0.06 -25.88
N VAL A 94 -3.43 1.23 -25.33
CA VAL A 94 -4.76 1.40 -24.72
C VAL A 94 -5.85 1.09 -25.72
N HIS A 95 -6.79 0.27 -25.33
CA HIS A 95 -7.95 -0.12 -26.14
C HIS A 95 -9.27 0.16 -25.41
N ASP A 96 -10.35 0.23 -26.19
CA ASP A 96 -11.68 0.46 -25.64
C ASP A 96 -12.06 -0.63 -24.64
N GLY A 97 -12.50 -0.22 -23.45
CA GLY A 97 -12.99 -1.11 -22.39
C GLY A 97 -11.94 -1.67 -21.46
N VAL A 98 -10.64 -1.39 -21.65
CA VAL A 98 -9.61 -1.82 -20.69
C VAL A 98 -9.83 -1.14 -19.34
N THR A 99 -9.69 -1.92 -18.26
CA THR A 99 -9.67 -1.40 -16.88
C THR A 99 -8.25 -1.49 -16.34
N VAL A 100 -7.70 -0.37 -15.84
CA VAL A 100 -6.34 -0.30 -15.31
C VAL A 100 -6.40 -0.27 -13.78
N ILE A 101 -5.68 -1.19 -13.14
CA ILE A 101 -5.66 -1.35 -11.69
C ILE A 101 -4.24 -1.14 -11.17
N SER A 102 -4.04 -0.11 -10.37
CA SER A 102 -2.77 0.03 -9.65
C SER A 102 -2.69 -0.94 -8.48
N LEU A 103 -1.59 -1.66 -8.43
CA LEU A 103 -1.17 -2.50 -7.30
C LEU A 103 0.02 -1.88 -6.56
N SER A 104 0.52 -0.73 -7.03
CA SER A 104 1.70 -0.04 -6.49
C SER A 104 1.36 0.65 -5.17
N LYS A 105 2.26 0.55 -4.20
CA LYS A 105 2.07 1.13 -2.85
C LYS A 105 3.18 2.11 -2.55
N GLY A 106 2.96 3.38 -2.84
CA GLY A 106 3.92 4.46 -2.59
C GLY A 106 3.36 5.79 -3.06
N LEU A 107 4.07 6.85 -2.75
CA LEU A 107 3.88 8.19 -3.33
C LEU A 107 5.09 8.48 -4.20
N ASP A 108 4.89 9.15 -5.31
CA ASP A 108 5.97 9.63 -6.13
C ASP A 108 6.71 10.78 -5.42
N PRO A 109 8.02 10.67 -5.18
CA PRO A 109 8.73 11.67 -4.39
C PRO A 109 8.96 13.00 -5.12
N GLU A 110 8.85 13.05 -6.45
CA GLU A 110 9.07 14.26 -7.24
C GLU A 110 7.76 15.04 -7.43
N THR A 111 6.67 14.33 -7.74
CA THR A 111 5.37 14.93 -8.04
C THR A 111 4.39 14.92 -6.88
N LEU A 112 4.69 14.16 -5.80
CA LEU A 112 3.85 13.92 -4.62
C LEU A 112 2.51 13.25 -4.95
N ARG A 113 2.40 12.64 -6.13
CA ARG A 113 1.17 12.01 -6.64
C ARG A 113 1.02 10.58 -6.14
N THR A 114 -0.23 10.17 -6.04
CA THR A 114 -0.59 8.78 -5.86
C THR A 114 -0.49 8.01 -7.19
N PRO A 115 -0.35 6.67 -7.15
CA PRO A 115 -0.31 5.86 -8.35
C PRO A 115 -1.48 6.08 -9.32
N SER A 116 -2.71 6.18 -8.81
CA SER A 116 -3.88 6.43 -9.68
C SER A 116 -3.84 7.79 -10.37
N GLN A 117 -3.28 8.82 -9.72
CA GLN A 117 -3.07 10.13 -10.32
C GLN A 117 -2.02 10.09 -11.44
N ILE A 118 -0.94 9.32 -11.25
CA ILE A 118 0.09 9.11 -12.29
C ILE A 118 -0.54 8.37 -13.49
N LEU A 119 -1.31 7.32 -13.24
CA LEU A 119 -1.99 6.57 -14.30
C LEU A 119 -2.98 7.44 -15.07
N ALA A 120 -3.75 8.29 -14.38
CA ALA A 120 -4.69 9.20 -15.02
C ALA A 120 -4.01 10.29 -15.86
N GLU A 121 -2.78 10.68 -15.51
CA GLU A 121 -1.99 11.61 -16.30
C GLU A 121 -1.42 10.94 -17.56
N VAL A 122 -0.88 9.72 -17.42
CA VAL A 122 -0.23 9.01 -18.52
C VAL A 122 -1.25 8.47 -19.52
N PHE A 123 -2.34 7.87 -19.05
CA PHE A 123 -3.38 7.31 -19.91
C PHE A 123 -4.42 8.38 -20.27
N GLU A 124 -4.02 9.34 -21.13
CA GLU A 124 -4.88 10.49 -21.51
C GLU A 124 -6.21 10.10 -22.16
N THR A 125 -6.25 8.91 -22.79
CA THR A 125 -7.45 8.40 -23.48
C THR A 125 -8.42 7.68 -22.57
N LEU A 126 -8.00 7.28 -21.35
CA LEU A 126 -8.86 6.63 -20.39
C LEU A 126 -9.62 7.64 -19.51
N SER A 127 -10.87 7.34 -19.27
CA SER A 127 -11.62 8.02 -18.21
C SER A 127 -11.05 7.62 -16.84
N THR A 128 -11.04 8.52 -15.88
CA THR A 128 -10.63 8.22 -14.49
C THR A 128 -11.46 7.10 -13.87
N GLU A 129 -12.69 6.85 -14.35
CA GLU A 129 -13.53 5.74 -13.91
C GLU A 129 -12.97 4.37 -14.31
N GLN A 130 -12.11 4.29 -15.33
CA GLN A 130 -11.45 3.04 -15.76
C GLN A 130 -10.20 2.73 -14.94
N ILE A 131 -9.80 3.62 -14.03
CA ILE A 131 -8.61 3.47 -13.18
C ILE A 131 -9.05 3.15 -11.77
N GLY A 132 -8.58 2.01 -11.25
CA GLY A 132 -8.82 1.59 -9.88
C GLY A 132 -7.55 1.14 -9.17
N VAL A 133 -7.70 0.71 -7.92
CA VAL A 133 -6.60 0.26 -7.08
C VAL A 133 -7.00 -1.01 -6.30
N LEU A 134 -6.02 -1.85 -5.97
CA LEU A 134 -6.23 -3.03 -5.13
C LEU A 134 -5.17 -3.06 -4.03
N HIS A 135 -5.57 -2.73 -2.81
CA HIS A 135 -4.69 -2.61 -1.64
C HIS A 135 -5.23 -3.38 -0.42
N GLY A 136 -4.45 -3.47 0.64
CA GLY A 136 -4.81 -4.12 1.91
C GLY A 136 -3.71 -5.06 2.41
N PRO A 137 -3.93 -5.76 3.53
CA PRO A 137 -2.98 -6.69 4.11
C PRO A 137 -2.82 -7.90 3.16
N SER A 138 -1.76 -7.88 2.37
CA SER A 138 -1.51 -8.84 1.29
C SER A 138 -0.03 -9.17 1.19
N ASP A 139 0.46 -10.03 2.09
CA ASP A 139 1.80 -10.59 1.93
C ASP A 139 1.87 -11.45 0.67
N PRO A 140 2.80 -11.19 -0.27
CA PRO A 140 2.87 -11.88 -1.55
C PRO A 140 3.07 -13.39 -1.44
N GLN A 141 3.83 -13.84 -0.43
CA GLN A 141 4.07 -15.26 -0.19
C GLN A 141 2.77 -15.95 0.25
N GLU A 142 2.07 -15.37 1.21
CA GLU A 142 0.82 -15.92 1.73
C GLU A 142 -0.27 -15.97 0.66
N VAL A 143 -0.39 -14.92 -0.14
CA VAL A 143 -1.35 -14.87 -1.25
C VAL A 143 -1.03 -15.97 -2.27
N GLY A 144 0.22 -16.09 -2.70
CA GLY A 144 0.66 -17.12 -3.64
C GLY A 144 0.46 -18.56 -3.11
N GLU A 145 0.64 -18.76 -1.80
CA GLU A 145 0.38 -20.03 -1.09
C GLU A 145 -1.13 -20.30 -0.86
N GLN A 146 -2.03 -19.51 -1.43
CA GLN A 146 -3.48 -19.66 -1.26
C GLN A 146 -3.96 -19.51 0.19
N ARG A 147 -3.24 -18.79 1.04
CA ARG A 147 -3.72 -18.48 2.38
C ARG A 147 -4.87 -17.47 2.31
N PRO A 148 -5.89 -17.61 3.16
CA PRO A 148 -7.01 -16.68 3.18
C PRO A 148 -6.52 -15.23 3.37
N THR A 149 -6.84 -14.37 2.41
CA THR A 149 -6.40 -12.98 2.39
C THR A 149 -7.59 -12.06 2.12
N THR A 150 -7.53 -10.86 2.64
CA THR A 150 -8.60 -9.86 2.46
C THR A 150 -8.00 -8.54 2.01
N VAL A 151 -8.52 -7.98 0.92
CA VAL A 151 -8.06 -6.72 0.32
C VAL A 151 -9.23 -5.79 -0.02
N VAL A 152 -8.94 -4.58 -0.46
CA VAL A 152 -9.90 -3.57 -0.92
C VAL A 152 -9.63 -3.23 -2.37
N ALA A 153 -10.66 -3.31 -3.20
CA ALA A 153 -10.72 -2.70 -4.53
C ALA A 153 -11.35 -1.31 -4.40
N ALA A 154 -10.68 -0.27 -4.88
CA ALA A 154 -11.27 1.06 -4.91
C ALA A 154 -11.27 1.62 -6.33
N ALA A 155 -12.36 2.31 -6.67
CA ALA A 155 -12.54 3.03 -7.93
C ALA A 155 -13.49 4.22 -7.71
N PRO A 156 -13.50 5.24 -8.60
CA PRO A 156 -14.30 6.44 -8.42
C PRO A 156 -15.81 6.20 -8.34
N THR A 157 -16.32 5.11 -8.92
CA THR A 157 -17.75 4.75 -8.86
C THR A 157 -17.96 3.42 -8.14
N PRO A 158 -19.12 3.24 -7.46
CA PRO A 158 -19.45 1.98 -6.80
C PRO A 158 -19.50 0.80 -7.77
N GLU A 159 -20.02 1.03 -8.98
CA GLU A 159 -20.16 0.03 -10.03
C GLU A 159 -18.78 -0.49 -10.48
N LYS A 160 -17.83 0.41 -10.73
CA LYS A 160 -16.47 0.04 -11.12
C LYS A 160 -15.71 -0.62 -9.96
N ALA A 161 -15.86 -0.13 -8.74
CA ALA A 161 -15.28 -0.77 -7.55
C ALA A 161 -15.81 -2.20 -7.36
N GLN A 162 -17.09 -2.45 -7.63
CA GLN A 162 -17.69 -3.78 -7.60
C GLN A 162 -17.18 -4.67 -8.75
N GLU A 163 -17.05 -4.15 -9.97
CA GLU A 163 -16.48 -4.88 -11.11
C GLU A 163 -15.06 -5.37 -10.80
N ILE A 164 -14.22 -4.49 -10.23
CA ILE A 164 -12.85 -4.85 -9.81
C ILE A 164 -12.91 -5.89 -8.68
N GLN A 165 -13.80 -5.71 -7.70
CA GLN A 165 -14.02 -6.68 -6.64
C GLN A 165 -14.32 -8.07 -7.19
N GLU A 166 -15.25 -8.20 -8.13
CA GLU A 166 -15.67 -9.47 -8.74
C GLU A 166 -14.55 -10.12 -9.56
N THR A 167 -13.75 -9.30 -10.26
CA THR A 167 -12.61 -9.74 -11.06
C THR A 167 -11.55 -10.44 -10.21
N PHE A 168 -11.19 -9.86 -9.06
CA PHE A 168 -10.13 -10.38 -8.21
C PHE A 168 -10.62 -11.32 -7.09
N MET A 169 -11.92 -11.36 -6.81
CA MET A 169 -12.47 -12.23 -5.76
C MET A 169 -12.31 -13.70 -6.12
N THR A 170 -11.81 -14.49 -5.15
CA THR A 170 -11.70 -15.96 -5.23
C THR A 170 -12.20 -16.59 -3.93
N SER A 171 -12.17 -17.92 -3.84
CA SER A 171 -12.49 -18.62 -2.59
C SER A 171 -11.50 -18.35 -1.45
N ARG A 172 -10.30 -17.81 -1.76
CA ARG A 172 -9.23 -17.54 -0.81
C ARG A 172 -8.82 -16.07 -0.75
N LEU A 173 -9.25 -15.24 -1.71
CA LEU A 173 -9.03 -13.79 -1.72
C LEU A 173 -10.38 -13.09 -1.61
N ARG A 174 -10.68 -12.58 -0.41
CA ARG A 174 -11.86 -11.75 -0.18
C ARG A 174 -11.55 -10.32 -0.57
N VAL A 175 -12.34 -9.75 -1.47
CA VAL A 175 -12.20 -8.37 -1.90
C VAL A 175 -13.40 -7.56 -1.40
N TYR A 176 -13.16 -6.41 -0.76
CA TYR A 176 -14.18 -5.42 -0.43
C TYR A 176 -14.08 -4.26 -1.42
N SER A 177 -15.21 -3.63 -1.73
CA SER A 177 -15.26 -2.44 -2.58
C SER A 177 -15.23 -1.14 -1.76
N ASN A 178 -14.63 -0.08 -2.32
CA ASN A 178 -14.59 1.27 -1.76
C ASN A 178 -14.62 2.30 -2.89
N THR A 179 -15.09 3.51 -2.64
CA THR A 179 -15.05 4.62 -3.60
C THR A 179 -13.98 5.68 -3.26
N ASP A 180 -13.33 5.53 -2.13
CA ASP A 180 -12.26 6.43 -1.68
C ASP A 180 -10.90 5.97 -2.20
N VAL A 181 -10.62 6.21 -3.48
CA VAL A 181 -9.33 5.84 -4.11
C VAL A 181 -8.16 6.49 -3.39
N PRO A 182 -8.13 7.82 -3.12
CA PRO A 182 -7.02 8.46 -2.43
C PRO A 182 -6.76 7.88 -1.04
N GLY A 183 -7.82 7.63 -0.25
CA GLY A 183 -7.69 7.07 1.09
C GLY A 183 -7.08 5.66 1.08
N VAL A 184 -7.50 4.81 0.14
CA VAL A 184 -6.97 3.45 -0.02
C VAL A 184 -5.49 3.48 -0.41
N GLU A 185 -5.08 4.35 -1.33
CA GLU A 185 -3.69 4.49 -1.77
C GLU A 185 -2.78 5.05 -0.67
N VAL A 186 -3.19 6.13 -0.01
CA VAL A 186 -2.39 6.77 1.04
C VAL A 186 -2.18 5.81 2.22
N GLY A 187 -3.21 5.07 2.63
CA GLY A 187 -3.08 4.04 3.66
C GLY A 187 -2.02 3.01 3.30
N GLY A 188 -2.07 2.48 2.07
CA GLY A 188 -1.12 1.50 1.55
C GLY A 188 0.31 2.04 1.38
N ALA A 189 0.48 3.32 1.07
CA ALA A 189 1.79 3.96 0.91
C ALA A 189 2.45 4.27 2.26
N THR A 190 1.77 5.00 3.14
CA THR A 190 2.33 5.56 4.36
C THR A 190 2.61 4.54 5.46
N LYS A 191 1.91 3.39 5.47
CA LYS A 191 2.23 2.28 6.37
C LYS A 191 3.68 1.82 6.27
N ASN A 192 4.28 1.93 5.08
CA ASN A 192 5.65 1.49 4.82
C ASN A 192 6.67 2.36 5.58
N VAL A 193 6.39 3.66 5.73
CA VAL A 193 7.20 4.57 6.55
C VAL A 193 7.12 4.18 8.03
N LEU A 194 5.92 3.87 8.51
CA LEU A 194 5.71 3.45 9.90
C LEU A 194 6.33 2.08 10.20
N ALA A 195 6.42 1.21 9.19
CA ALA A 195 7.13 -0.07 9.35
C ALA A 195 8.64 0.14 9.58
N ILE A 196 9.27 1.16 8.98
CA ILE A 196 10.66 1.54 9.30
C ILE A 196 10.77 1.98 10.76
N ALA A 197 9.86 2.83 11.24
CA ALA A 197 9.84 3.27 12.63
C ALA A 197 9.68 2.09 13.62
N THR A 198 8.82 1.12 13.30
CA THR A 198 8.65 -0.05 14.18
C THR A 198 9.89 -0.96 14.18
N GLY A 199 10.55 -1.15 13.03
CA GLY A 199 11.80 -1.89 12.95
C GLY A 199 12.92 -1.24 13.79
N LEU A 200 13.05 0.09 13.71
CA LEU A 200 13.97 0.84 14.53
C LEU A 200 13.71 0.64 16.04
N SER A 201 12.44 0.75 16.44
CA SER A 201 12.02 0.52 17.84
C SER A 201 12.36 -0.88 18.33
N ASP A 202 12.22 -1.89 17.46
CA ASP A 202 12.56 -3.27 17.79
C ASP A 202 14.08 -3.47 17.99
N ALA A 203 14.92 -2.83 17.14
CA ALA A 203 16.37 -2.86 17.26
C ALA A 203 16.87 -2.20 18.56
N ALA A 204 16.20 -1.13 19.01
CA ALA A 204 16.48 -0.47 20.28
C ALA A 204 16.01 -1.28 21.51
N GLY A 205 15.41 -2.46 21.31
CA GLY A 205 14.94 -3.33 22.39
C GLY A 205 13.63 -2.89 23.07
N TYR A 206 12.89 -1.96 22.47
CA TYR A 206 11.57 -1.58 22.97
C TYR A 206 10.54 -2.67 22.65
N GLY A 207 9.72 -2.99 23.63
CA GLY A 207 8.77 -4.09 23.55
C GLY A 207 7.45 -3.72 22.84
N ASP A 208 6.49 -4.65 22.92
CA ASP A 208 5.18 -4.56 22.24
C ASP A 208 4.37 -3.31 22.62
N ASN A 209 4.54 -2.75 23.81
CA ASN A 209 3.84 -1.51 24.20
C ASN A 209 4.24 -0.32 23.33
N VAL A 210 5.54 -0.17 23.02
CA VAL A 210 6.03 0.91 22.15
C VAL A 210 5.60 0.66 20.72
N ARG A 211 5.67 -0.59 20.25
CA ARG A 211 5.16 -0.95 18.90
C ARG A 211 3.67 -0.63 18.76
N ALA A 212 2.84 -0.99 19.74
CA ALA A 212 1.41 -0.66 19.75
C ALA A 212 1.17 0.85 19.74
N ALA A 213 1.94 1.62 20.52
CA ALA A 213 1.87 3.08 20.53
C ALA A 213 2.25 3.67 19.15
N LEU A 214 3.35 3.20 18.52
CA LEU A 214 3.78 3.65 17.18
C LEU A 214 2.72 3.36 16.14
N VAL A 215 2.11 2.17 16.12
CA VAL A 215 1.03 1.82 15.20
C VAL A 215 -0.19 2.71 15.41
N THR A 216 -0.61 2.93 16.66
CA THR A 216 -1.79 3.74 17.00
C THR A 216 -1.58 5.21 16.63
N ARG A 217 -0.43 5.78 17.01
CA ARG A 217 -0.09 7.18 16.73
C ARG A 217 0.21 7.38 15.24
N GLY A 218 0.88 6.41 14.62
CA GLY A 218 1.11 6.41 13.17
C GLY A 218 -0.18 6.41 12.36
N LEU A 219 -1.21 5.67 12.79
CA LEU A 219 -2.53 5.73 12.16
C LEU A 219 -3.14 7.15 12.20
N ALA A 220 -2.91 7.91 13.27
CA ALA A 220 -3.35 9.31 13.33
C ALA A 220 -2.59 10.18 12.31
N GLU A 221 -1.29 9.92 12.09
CA GLU A 221 -0.51 10.60 11.05
C GLU A 221 -0.97 10.22 9.63
N ILE A 222 -1.24 8.92 9.39
CA ILE A 222 -1.83 8.44 8.12
C ILE A 222 -3.12 9.21 7.80
N ARG A 223 -4.00 9.40 8.79
CA ARG A 223 -5.25 10.15 8.61
C ARG A 223 -5.02 11.60 8.21
N ARG A 224 -3.99 12.26 8.76
CA ARG A 224 -3.66 13.66 8.42
C ARG A 224 -3.17 13.75 6.97
N VAL A 225 -2.20 12.92 6.60
CA VAL A 225 -1.70 12.86 5.22
C VAL A 225 -2.82 12.50 4.25
N GLY A 226 -3.62 11.50 4.58
CA GLY A 226 -4.71 11.05 3.72
C GLY A 226 -5.77 12.12 3.50
N ARG A 227 -6.15 12.86 4.53
CA ARG A 227 -7.10 13.99 4.39
C ARG A 227 -6.53 15.11 3.53
N ALA A 228 -5.26 15.44 3.67
CA ALA A 228 -4.60 16.44 2.85
C ALA A 228 -4.62 16.07 1.35
N LEU A 229 -4.61 14.75 1.05
CA LEU A 229 -4.70 14.20 -0.31
C LEU A 229 -6.13 13.83 -0.74
N GLY A 230 -7.16 14.23 0.02
CA GLY A 230 -8.58 14.04 -0.33
C GLY A 230 -9.19 12.71 0.13
N GLY A 231 -8.48 11.91 0.93
CA GLY A 231 -8.98 10.66 1.49
C GLY A 231 -9.97 10.87 2.64
N GLN A 232 -10.88 9.90 2.81
CA GLN A 232 -11.89 9.90 3.86
C GLN A 232 -11.36 9.24 5.14
N THR A 233 -11.64 9.85 6.30
CA THR A 233 -11.12 9.40 7.60
C THR A 233 -11.49 7.95 7.93
N ASP A 234 -12.69 7.51 7.57
CA ASP A 234 -13.18 6.16 7.87
C ASP A 234 -12.43 5.07 7.12
N THR A 235 -11.92 5.37 5.92
CA THR A 235 -11.12 4.45 5.10
C THR A 235 -9.89 3.94 5.86
N PHE A 236 -9.27 4.81 6.66
CA PHE A 236 -8.06 4.45 7.44
C PHE A 236 -8.34 3.52 8.62
N SER A 237 -9.59 3.37 9.04
CA SER A 237 -10.01 2.36 10.04
C SER A 237 -10.23 0.98 9.41
N GLY A 238 -10.19 0.89 8.09
CA GLY A 238 -10.41 -0.33 7.30
C GLY A 238 -9.13 -1.10 6.97
N LEU A 239 -9.27 -2.00 5.98
CA LEU A 239 -8.21 -2.94 5.58
C LEU A 239 -6.99 -2.25 4.96
N SER A 240 -7.18 -1.22 4.10
CA SER A 240 -6.08 -0.47 3.49
C SER A 240 -5.39 0.50 4.44
N GLY A 241 -6.03 0.83 5.58
CA GLY A 241 -5.45 1.62 6.66
C GLY A 241 -4.89 0.74 7.77
N VAL A 242 -5.63 0.63 8.88
CA VAL A 242 -5.17 -0.10 10.09
C VAL A 242 -4.83 -1.56 9.81
N GLY A 243 -5.56 -2.23 8.91
CA GLY A 243 -5.31 -3.64 8.58
C GLY A 243 -3.93 -3.86 7.96
N ASP A 244 -3.62 -3.11 6.89
CA ASP A 244 -2.34 -3.20 6.18
C ASP A 244 -1.17 -2.64 7.03
N LEU A 245 -1.43 -1.63 7.87
CA LEU A 245 -0.47 -1.09 8.81
C LEU A 245 -0.03 -2.15 9.83
N ILE A 246 -0.99 -2.80 10.51
CA ILE A 246 -0.68 -3.86 11.49
C ILE A 246 0.09 -4.99 10.81
N ALA A 247 -0.41 -5.50 9.68
CA ALA A 247 0.24 -6.59 8.96
C ALA A 247 1.69 -6.26 8.59
N THR A 248 1.98 -5.02 8.17
CA THR A 248 3.32 -4.60 7.73
C THR A 248 4.26 -4.35 8.91
N CYS A 249 3.77 -3.71 9.98
CA CYS A 249 4.57 -3.38 11.17
C CYS A 249 4.90 -4.61 12.03
N THR A 250 4.09 -5.68 11.96
CA THR A 250 4.31 -6.90 12.74
C THR A 250 4.97 -8.03 11.95
N ASN A 251 5.05 -7.92 10.62
CA ASN A 251 5.69 -8.95 9.79
C ASN A 251 7.23 -8.84 9.87
N PRO A 252 7.93 -9.84 10.44
CA PRO A 252 9.40 -9.81 10.53
C PRO A 252 10.10 -9.88 9.16
N LYS A 253 9.37 -10.24 8.09
CA LYS A 253 9.90 -10.31 6.72
C LYS A 253 9.59 -9.04 5.91
N SER A 254 8.96 -8.01 6.51
CA SER A 254 8.70 -6.75 5.82
C SER A 254 10.02 -6.05 5.46
N PRO A 255 10.30 -5.76 4.18
CA PRO A 255 11.53 -5.05 3.78
C PRO A 255 11.69 -3.71 4.48
N ASN A 256 10.59 -2.97 4.66
CA ASN A 256 10.62 -1.68 5.34
C ASN A 256 10.94 -1.82 6.82
N ARG A 257 10.33 -2.81 7.51
CA ARG A 257 10.65 -3.08 8.92
C ARG A 257 12.11 -3.52 9.09
N LEU A 258 12.61 -4.38 8.20
CA LEU A 258 14.02 -4.82 8.21
C LEU A 258 14.99 -3.66 8.02
N ILE A 259 14.68 -2.67 7.17
CA ILE A 259 15.49 -1.45 7.05
C ILE A 259 15.60 -0.74 8.40
N GLY A 260 14.46 -0.47 9.05
CA GLY A 260 14.46 0.18 10.36
C GLY A 260 15.27 -0.61 11.39
N GLU A 261 15.11 -1.93 11.42
CA GLU A 261 15.84 -2.81 12.32
C GLU A 261 17.37 -2.76 12.09
N GLN A 262 17.82 -2.78 10.83
CA GLN A 262 19.24 -2.71 10.50
C GLN A 262 19.84 -1.32 10.77
N LEU A 263 19.10 -0.23 10.45
CA LEU A 263 19.53 1.13 10.77
C LEU A 263 19.65 1.33 12.27
N GLY A 264 18.73 0.76 13.07
CA GLY A 264 18.79 0.80 14.54
C GLY A 264 19.99 0.07 15.14
N THR A 265 20.66 -0.80 14.37
CA THR A 265 21.95 -1.39 14.78
C THR A 265 23.16 -0.54 14.39
N GLY A 266 22.96 0.66 13.83
CA GLY A 266 24.02 1.57 13.40
C GLY A 266 24.59 1.28 12.01
N ARG A 267 23.91 0.46 11.19
CA ARG A 267 24.34 0.20 9.81
C ARG A 267 23.98 1.37 8.89
N ASN A 268 24.77 1.55 7.84
CA ASN A 268 24.52 2.57 6.81
C ASN A 268 23.35 2.16 5.88
N LEU A 269 22.54 3.15 5.46
CA LEU A 269 21.36 2.93 4.60
C LEU A 269 21.71 2.28 3.27
N ASP A 270 22.80 2.72 2.60
CA ASP A 270 23.18 2.19 1.29
C ASP A 270 23.60 0.71 1.36
N GLU A 271 24.32 0.32 2.42
CA GLU A 271 24.68 -1.07 2.68
C GLU A 271 23.43 -1.92 2.92
N VAL A 272 22.51 -1.43 3.74
CA VAL A 272 21.26 -2.12 4.07
C VAL A 272 20.39 -2.29 2.82
N ARG A 273 20.27 -1.26 1.98
CA ARG A 273 19.51 -1.34 0.72
C ARG A 273 20.07 -2.36 -0.26
N ALA A 274 21.41 -2.52 -0.31
CA ALA A 274 22.04 -3.49 -1.21
C ALA A 274 21.78 -4.95 -0.81
N GLU A 275 21.49 -5.22 0.47
CA GLU A 275 21.28 -6.56 1.00
C GLU A 275 19.81 -6.98 1.09
N ILE A 276 18.87 -6.02 1.17
CA ILE A 276 17.46 -6.33 1.34
C ILE A 276 16.84 -6.74 0.01
N GLU A 277 16.26 -7.95 0.01
CA GLU A 277 15.47 -8.42 -1.12
C GLU A 277 14.16 -7.64 -1.26
N GLY A 278 13.93 -7.09 -2.45
CA GLY A 278 12.69 -6.38 -2.80
C GLY A 278 12.83 -4.87 -2.75
N VAL A 279 11.72 -4.17 -2.96
CA VAL A 279 11.66 -2.71 -2.99
C VAL A 279 11.12 -2.22 -1.65
N ALA A 280 11.88 -1.34 -1.02
CA ALA A 280 11.47 -0.66 0.20
C ALA A 280 10.80 0.68 -0.14
N GLU A 281 9.54 0.62 -0.51
CA GLU A 281 8.71 1.79 -0.87
C GLU A 281 8.61 2.83 0.25
N GLY A 282 8.90 2.44 1.49
CA GLY A 282 8.92 3.36 2.63
C GLY A 282 9.95 4.47 2.51
N ILE A 283 11.08 4.23 1.82
CA ILE A 283 12.13 5.24 1.66
C ILE A 283 11.65 6.40 0.77
N PRO A 284 11.27 6.20 -0.51
CA PRO A 284 10.76 7.30 -1.33
C PRO A 284 9.47 7.89 -0.77
N THR A 285 8.62 7.09 -0.13
CA THR A 285 7.41 7.60 0.52
C THR A 285 7.72 8.51 1.71
N ALA A 286 8.78 8.23 2.50
CA ALA A 286 9.18 9.12 3.59
C ALA A 286 9.59 10.51 3.08
N GLN A 287 10.31 10.57 1.95
CA GLN A 287 10.61 11.84 1.28
C GLN A 287 9.34 12.56 0.85
N ALA A 288 8.44 11.89 0.14
CA ALA A 288 7.19 12.47 -0.33
C ALA A 288 6.31 12.99 0.82
N VAL A 289 6.20 12.23 1.91
CA VAL A 289 5.43 12.63 3.10
C VAL A 289 6.06 13.83 3.79
N HIS A 290 7.40 13.91 3.85
CA HIS A 290 8.10 15.08 4.38
C HIS A 290 7.73 16.33 3.58
N ASP A 291 7.86 16.29 2.25
CA ASP A 291 7.59 17.44 1.36
C ASP A 291 6.10 17.84 1.41
N LEU A 292 5.19 16.87 1.48
CA LEU A 292 3.77 17.11 1.72
C LEU A 292 3.52 17.77 3.08
N SER A 293 4.21 17.33 4.13
CA SER A 293 4.03 17.88 5.48
C SER A 293 4.45 19.34 5.57
N GLU A 294 5.54 19.71 4.91
CA GLU A 294 5.99 21.11 4.80
C GLU A 294 4.99 21.96 4.00
N THR A 295 4.53 21.43 2.85
CA THR A 295 3.60 22.15 1.95
C THR A 295 2.23 22.41 2.59
N HIS A 296 1.72 21.42 3.33
CA HIS A 296 0.37 21.46 3.93
C HIS A 296 0.39 21.72 5.44
N ASN A 297 1.55 22.00 6.03
CA ASN A 297 1.74 22.20 7.48
C ASN A 297 1.13 21.05 8.31
N LEU A 298 1.46 19.80 7.96
CA LEU A 298 0.94 18.61 8.64
C LEU A 298 1.80 18.20 9.83
N GLU A 299 1.17 17.89 10.95
CA GLU A 299 1.86 17.34 12.11
C GLU A 299 2.01 15.80 11.98
N VAL A 300 3.17 15.35 11.48
CA VAL A 300 3.50 13.93 11.24
C VAL A 300 4.83 13.53 11.89
N PRO A 301 4.96 13.66 13.22
CA PRO A 301 6.24 13.57 13.92
C PRO A 301 6.95 12.22 13.78
N ILE A 302 6.24 11.10 13.70
CA ILE A 302 6.84 9.77 13.52
C ILE A 302 7.40 9.66 12.11
N MET A 303 6.62 10.06 11.09
CA MET A 303 7.05 9.99 9.70
C MET A 303 8.18 11.00 9.42
N SER A 304 8.14 12.20 10.01
CA SER A 304 9.24 13.18 9.92
C SER A 304 10.54 12.64 10.55
N ALA A 305 10.45 12.00 11.69
CA ALA A 305 11.60 11.39 12.34
C ALA A 305 12.21 10.25 11.49
N VAL A 306 11.38 9.45 10.80
CA VAL A 306 11.88 8.46 9.84
C VAL A 306 12.59 9.13 8.66
N TYR A 307 12.06 10.22 8.14
CA TYR A 307 12.73 11.00 7.09
C TYR A 307 14.11 11.51 7.54
N GLU A 308 14.20 12.10 8.74
CA GLU A 308 15.44 12.60 9.31
C GLU A 308 16.48 11.48 9.49
N LEU A 309 16.02 10.29 9.93
CA LEU A 309 16.89 9.10 10.03
C LEU A 309 17.44 8.67 8.66
N LEU A 310 16.60 8.68 7.62
CA LEU A 310 16.95 8.17 6.30
C LEU A 310 17.83 9.15 5.50
N PHE A 311 17.65 10.47 5.68
CA PHE A 311 18.20 11.48 4.80
C PHE A 311 19.03 12.58 5.49
N GLN A 312 19.03 12.64 6.83
CA GLN A 312 19.70 13.68 7.60
C GLN A 312 20.66 13.13 8.66
N ASP A 313 21.00 11.83 8.57
CA ASP A 313 21.93 11.15 9.50
C ASP A 313 21.56 11.36 10.98
N ARG A 314 20.27 11.46 11.29
CA ARG A 314 19.82 11.64 12.67
C ARG A 314 20.13 10.39 13.48
N ASP A 315 20.58 10.60 14.72
CA ASP A 315 20.83 9.50 15.65
C ASP A 315 19.54 8.75 16.03
N PRO A 316 19.50 7.41 15.89
CA PRO A 316 18.32 6.61 16.17
C PRO A 316 17.82 6.72 17.62
N ASP A 317 18.72 6.78 18.61
CA ASP A 317 18.35 6.85 20.02
C ASP A 317 17.76 8.22 20.37
N GLU A 318 18.32 9.31 19.82
CA GLU A 318 17.76 10.65 19.96
C GLU A 318 16.36 10.74 19.33
N MET A 319 16.18 10.16 18.14
CA MET A 319 14.88 10.13 17.45
C MET A 319 13.80 9.46 18.31
N ILE A 320 14.08 8.28 18.85
CA ILE A 320 13.13 7.55 19.70
C ILE A 320 12.84 8.34 20.98
N HIS A 321 13.88 8.89 21.60
CA HIS A 321 13.73 9.71 22.80
C HIS A 321 12.78 10.88 22.59
N ASP A 322 12.95 11.60 21.49
CA ASP A 322 12.11 12.75 21.15
C ASP A 322 10.65 12.38 20.89
N ILE A 323 10.40 11.25 20.22
CA ILE A 323 9.03 10.75 20.00
C ILE A 323 8.34 10.45 21.35
N ILE A 324 9.06 9.83 22.29
CA ILE A 324 8.50 9.40 23.58
C ILE A 324 8.32 10.60 24.54
N THR A 325 9.23 11.59 24.52
CA THR A 325 9.25 12.73 25.46
C THR A 325 8.48 13.96 24.95
N ARG A 326 7.81 13.87 23.79
CA ARG A 326 6.99 14.98 23.28
C ARG A 326 6.00 15.49 24.34
N PRO A 327 5.68 16.82 24.30
CA PRO A 327 4.70 17.41 25.21
C PRO A 327 3.38 16.64 25.19
N ASN A 328 2.75 16.54 26.37
CA ASN A 328 1.49 15.82 26.54
C ASN A 328 0.37 16.44 25.67
N ASN A 329 -0.11 15.69 24.70
CA ASN A 329 -1.28 16.03 23.90
C ASN A 329 -2.49 15.19 24.31
N ARG A 330 -3.70 15.66 24.01
CA ARG A 330 -4.90 14.85 24.21
C ARG A 330 -4.86 13.65 23.24
N GLU A 331 -5.29 12.47 23.70
CA GLU A 331 -5.34 11.28 22.88
C GLU A 331 -6.28 11.46 21.66
N ASN A 332 -7.47 12.02 21.92
CA ASN A 332 -8.48 12.33 20.89
C ASN A 332 -8.18 13.67 20.26
N TRP A 333 -7.12 13.74 19.47
CA TRP A 333 -6.82 14.90 18.70
C TRP A 333 -7.60 14.84 17.36
N LEU A 334 -8.81 15.39 17.39
CA LEU A 334 -9.58 15.68 16.19
C LEU A 334 -9.15 17.05 15.65
N PRO A 335 -8.99 17.24 14.35
CA PRO A 335 -8.88 18.55 13.75
C PRO A 335 -10.03 19.47 14.20
N GLU A 336 -9.80 20.77 14.31
CA GLU A 336 -10.77 21.73 14.84
C GLU A 336 -12.13 21.68 14.12
N ASP A 337 -12.11 21.46 12.80
CA ASP A 337 -13.31 21.27 11.96
C ASP A 337 -14.19 20.06 12.33
N LEU A 338 -13.60 19.02 12.97
CA LEU A 338 -14.35 17.86 13.45
C LEU A 338 -14.70 17.96 14.95
N GLN A 339 -14.05 18.87 15.69
CA GLN A 339 -14.40 19.13 17.09
C GLN A 339 -15.73 19.86 17.18
N ASP A 340 -16.01 20.78 16.24
CA ASP A 340 -17.27 21.53 16.19
C ASP A 340 -18.44 20.62 15.83
N ALA A 341 -18.31 19.72 14.88
CA ALA A 341 -19.34 18.73 14.54
C ALA A 341 -19.66 17.76 15.69
N ALA A 342 -18.67 17.42 16.52
CA ALA A 342 -18.87 16.57 17.68
C ALA A 342 -19.55 17.34 18.84
N SER A 343 -19.39 18.67 18.93
CA SER A 343 -20.03 19.52 19.93
C SER A 343 -21.51 19.79 19.65
N GLU A 344 -21.92 19.72 18.39
CA GLU A 344 -23.32 19.88 17.97
C GLU A 344 -24.14 18.58 18.06
N SER A 345 -23.51 17.41 18.19
CA SER A 345 -24.24 16.17 18.43
C SER A 345 -24.69 16.11 19.91
N THR A 346 -25.88 16.59 20.16
CA THR A 346 -26.59 16.46 21.45
C THR A 346 -26.91 14.98 21.74
N PHE A 347 -25.89 14.18 21.97
CA PHE A 347 -26.04 12.87 22.60
C PHE A 347 -25.91 13.02 24.14
N SER A 348 -26.78 13.86 24.72
CA SER A 348 -26.94 13.99 26.16
C SER A 348 -28.38 13.68 26.59
N ALA A 349 -28.89 12.51 26.15
CA ALA A 349 -30.05 11.93 26.83
C ALA A 349 -29.53 10.78 27.72
N PRO A 350 -29.64 10.88 29.06
CA PRO A 350 -29.27 9.76 29.93
C PRO A 350 -30.20 8.59 29.65
N LEU A 351 -29.65 7.38 29.56
CA LEU A 351 -30.34 6.10 29.34
C LEU A 351 -31.49 5.79 30.33
N SER A 352 -31.75 6.65 31.31
CA SER A 352 -32.85 6.56 32.26
C SER A 352 -34.21 7.02 31.74
N ALA A 353 -34.31 7.72 30.59
CA ALA A 353 -35.57 8.27 30.10
C ALA A 353 -36.41 7.30 29.24
N GLN A 354 -35.87 6.16 28.81
CA GLN A 354 -36.58 5.19 27.96
C GLN A 354 -37.40 4.13 28.69
N LYS A 355 -37.42 4.11 30.02
CA LYS A 355 -38.17 3.07 30.80
C LYS A 355 -39.61 3.43 31.16
N ASN A 356 -40.11 4.64 30.84
CA ASN A 356 -41.46 5.08 31.27
C ASN A 356 -42.48 5.30 30.14
N ALA A 357 -42.23 4.80 28.93
CA ALA A 357 -43.18 4.93 27.82
C ALA A 357 -43.90 3.62 27.45
N SER A 358 -43.93 2.65 28.36
CA SER A 358 -44.72 1.40 28.20
C SER A 358 -45.48 1.08 29.50
N LYS A 359 -46.51 1.87 29.76
CA LYS A 359 -47.64 1.46 30.62
C LYS A 359 -48.91 2.04 30.07
#